data_084315105c2e2fcdf4e014fee6e51d43
#
_entry.id   084315105c2e2fcdf4e014fee6e51d43
#
_cell.length_a   1.000
_cell.length_b   1.000
_cell.length_c   1.000
_cell.angle_alpha   90.00
_cell.angle_beta   90.00
_cell.angle_gamma   90.00
#
_symmetry.space_group_name_H-M   'P 1'
#
loop_
_entity.id
_entity.type
_entity.pdbx_description
1 polymer ?
#
loop_
_entity_poly.entity_id
_entity_poly.type
_entity_poly.pdbx_seq_one_letter_code
_entity_poly.pdbx_strand_id
1 'polypeptide(L)'
;MNRSENSKPSVGIIGLGHVGQNIQHRVESTFDVVAYDVAWEVLYPSSELEQCDLVIVCVPTPSLPNGECDTTIVEKAVASLPVDLVWVRSTVPPGTCDLLSERYRKQICFSPEYVGETNFSEGYDLEKFLVVGGEPDARRQIVDFAMRCDDAPERVYQCSNAEAELVKYMENSFLATKVGLVAEFYELGRKLGLDWYAVREAWLADPRIGRAHSHALPHDLGFGGKCLPKDVAALCAFADSAGSPLGVLEAVRDTNRNRRSDIA
;
A
#
# COMPACT_ATOMS: atom_id res chain seq x y z
N MET A 1 -14.44 15.84 -28.65
CA MET A 1 -15.82 15.34 -28.84
C MET A 1 -16.56 15.53 -27.54
N ASN A 2 -17.68 16.22 -27.51
CA ASN A 2 -18.49 16.38 -26.29
C ASN A 2 -19.04 15.01 -25.88
N ARG A 3 -18.66 14.50 -24.72
CA ARG A 3 -19.38 13.39 -24.10
C ARG A 3 -20.85 13.79 -23.95
N SER A 4 -21.77 12.88 -24.18
CA SER A 4 -23.20 13.10 -23.88
C SER A 4 -23.33 13.31 -22.38
N GLU A 5 -24.13 14.27 -21.94
CA GLU A 5 -24.38 14.60 -20.52
C GLU A 5 -24.86 13.40 -19.66
N ASN A 6 -25.08 12.23 -20.27
CA ASN A 6 -25.57 11.00 -19.64
C ASN A 6 -24.55 9.83 -19.64
N SER A 7 -23.28 10.05 -20.04
CA SER A 7 -22.28 8.98 -19.95
C SER A 7 -21.75 8.84 -18.52
N LYS A 8 -21.64 7.59 -18.02
CA LYS A 8 -20.90 7.33 -16.76
C LYS A 8 -19.49 7.88 -16.90
N PRO A 9 -18.90 8.44 -15.83
CA PRO A 9 -17.49 8.78 -15.83
C PRO A 9 -16.67 7.50 -15.96
N SER A 10 -15.51 7.59 -16.58
CA SER A 10 -14.67 6.43 -16.85
C SER A 10 -13.35 6.50 -16.11
N VAL A 11 -12.89 5.34 -15.63
CA VAL A 11 -11.65 5.18 -14.88
C VAL A 11 -10.79 4.09 -15.49
N GLY A 12 -9.48 4.36 -15.66
CA GLY A 12 -8.50 3.35 -16.02
C GLY A 12 -7.90 2.69 -14.80
N ILE A 13 -7.60 1.40 -14.87
CA ILE A 13 -6.85 0.67 -13.83
C ILE A 13 -5.71 -0.09 -14.50
N ILE A 14 -4.47 0.20 -14.09
CA ILE A 14 -3.26 -0.47 -14.57
C ILE A 14 -2.66 -1.32 -13.46
N GLY A 15 -2.58 -2.64 -13.72
CA GLY A 15 -2.19 -3.65 -12.73
C GLY A 15 -3.39 -4.20 -11.98
N LEU A 16 -3.70 -5.48 -12.21
CA LEU A 16 -4.82 -6.20 -11.61
C LEU A 16 -4.38 -7.32 -10.68
N GLY A 17 -3.34 -7.01 -9.90
CA GLY A 17 -3.01 -7.78 -8.71
C GLY A 17 -4.10 -7.62 -7.63
N HIS A 18 -3.79 -8.02 -6.40
CA HIS A 18 -4.74 -7.95 -5.28
C HIS A 18 -5.36 -6.56 -5.08
N VAL A 19 -4.55 -5.51 -5.12
CA VAL A 19 -5.01 -4.12 -4.97
C VAL A 19 -5.90 -3.69 -6.13
N GLY A 20 -5.44 -3.91 -7.37
CA GLY A 20 -6.18 -3.45 -8.56
C GLY A 20 -7.54 -4.15 -8.72
N GLN A 21 -7.62 -5.44 -8.42
CA GLN A 21 -8.89 -6.20 -8.42
C GLN A 21 -9.86 -5.68 -7.36
N ASN A 22 -9.37 -5.37 -6.16
CA ASN A 22 -10.20 -4.80 -5.10
C ASN A 22 -10.76 -3.43 -5.52
N ILE A 23 -9.89 -2.56 -6.06
CA ILE A 23 -10.33 -1.25 -6.56
C ILE A 23 -11.34 -1.40 -7.71
N GLN A 24 -11.08 -2.31 -8.66
CA GLN A 24 -12.01 -2.56 -9.76
C GLN A 24 -13.40 -2.91 -9.24
N HIS A 25 -13.47 -3.85 -8.30
CA HIS A 25 -14.75 -4.27 -7.70
C HIS A 25 -15.50 -3.11 -7.03
N ARG A 26 -14.79 -2.22 -6.38
CA ARG A 26 -15.39 -1.05 -5.68
C ARG A 26 -15.89 0.04 -6.61
N VAL A 27 -15.33 0.17 -7.81
CA VAL A 27 -15.67 1.27 -8.73
C VAL A 27 -16.59 0.86 -9.87
N GLU A 28 -16.66 -0.44 -10.22
CA GLU A 28 -17.38 -0.93 -11.40
C GLU A 28 -18.91 -0.69 -11.37
N SER A 29 -19.52 -0.55 -10.17
CA SER A 29 -20.94 -0.20 -10.04
C SER A 29 -21.21 1.25 -10.50
N THR A 30 -20.27 2.16 -10.26
CA THR A 30 -20.45 3.61 -10.45
C THR A 30 -19.78 4.14 -11.71
N PHE A 31 -18.66 3.54 -12.14
CA PHE A 31 -17.81 4.02 -13.23
C PHE A 31 -17.74 3.00 -14.37
N ASP A 32 -17.49 3.51 -15.60
CA ASP A 32 -17.05 2.66 -16.71
C ASP A 32 -15.56 2.38 -16.55
N VAL A 33 -15.18 1.11 -16.42
CA VAL A 33 -13.81 0.70 -16.09
C VAL A 33 -13.06 0.21 -17.32
N VAL A 34 -11.90 0.81 -17.59
CA VAL A 34 -10.89 0.32 -18.55
C VAL A 34 -9.74 -0.29 -17.77
N ALA A 35 -9.67 -1.62 -17.72
CA ALA A 35 -8.68 -2.33 -16.94
C ALA A 35 -7.61 -2.98 -17.82
N TYR A 36 -6.36 -2.96 -17.37
CA TYR A 36 -5.24 -3.61 -18.07
C TYR A 36 -4.24 -4.22 -17.08
N ASP A 37 -3.82 -5.43 -17.40
CA ASP A 37 -2.68 -6.08 -16.75
C ASP A 37 -1.75 -6.69 -17.80
N VAL A 38 -0.45 -6.58 -17.58
CA VAL A 38 0.57 -7.11 -18.47
C VAL A 38 0.51 -8.65 -18.60
N ALA A 39 -0.05 -9.33 -17.60
CA ALA A 39 -0.28 -10.77 -17.62
C ALA A 39 -1.40 -11.20 -18.59
N TRP A 40 -2.21 -10.26 -19.03
CA TRP A 40 -3.20 -10.51 -20.07
C TRP A 40 -2.52 -10.39 -21.44
N GLU A 41 -2.64 -11.38 -22.25
CA GLU A 41 -2.09 -11.39 -23.62
C GLU A 41 -2.97 -10.54 -24.57
N VAL A 42 -3.19 -9.27 -24.20
CA VAL A 42 -4.00 -8.30 -24.95
C VAL A 42 -3.20 -7.05 -25.26
N LEU A 43 -3.61 -6.31 -26.28
CA LEU A 43 -3.00 -5.02 -26.61
C LEU A 43 -3.28 -3.99 -25.50
N TYR A 44 -2.31 -3.12 -25.26
CA TYR A 44 -2.45 -2.01 -24.33
C TYR A 44 -3.58 -1.06 -24.81
N PRO A 45 -4.62 -0.80 -24.01
CA PRO A 45 -5.83 -0.07 -24.42
C PRO A 45 -5.64 1.45 -24.41
N SER A 46 -4.68 1.96 -25.18
CA SER A 46 -4.30 3.37 -25.16
C SER A 46 -5.45 4.30 -25.53
N SER A 47 -6.25 3.93 -26.55
CA SER A 47 -7.37 4.73 -27.02
C SER A 47 -8.51 4.80 -26.03
N GLU A 48 -8.76 3.73 -25.31
CA GLU A 48 -9.78 3.64 -24.25
C GLU A 48 -9.33 4.42 -23.02
N LEU A 49 -8.05 4.29 -22.63
CA LEU A 49 -7.46 5.03 -21.52
C LEU A 49 -7.46 6.54 -21.76
N GLU A 50 -7.28 7.00 -23.00
CA GLU A 50 -7.38 8.42 -23.37
C GLU A 50 -8.76 9.03 -23.06
N GLN A 51 -9.79 8.19 -22.99
CA GLN A 51 -11.15 8.61 -22.66
C GLN A 51 -11.44 8.59 -21.15
N CYS A 52 -10.52 8.10 -20.31
CA CYS A 52 -10.69 8.05 -18.88
C CYS A 52 -10.53 9.42 -18.24
N ASP A 53 -11.30 9.69 -17.18
CA ASP A 53 -11.19 10.91 -16.39
C ASP A 53 -9.95 10.88 -15.47
N LEU A 54 -9.56 9.68 -15.04
CA LEU A 54 -8.33 9.40 -14.31
C LEU A 54 -7.86 7.96 -14.55
N VAL A 55 -6.59 7.68 -14.27
CA VAL A 55 -6.06 6.31 -14.28
C VAL A 55 -5.44 5.98 -12.92
N ILE A 56 -5.81 4.83 -12.38
CA ILE A 56 -5.29 4.29 -11.11
C ILE A 56 -4.17 3.30 -11.44
N VAL A 57 -3.01 3.46 -10.79
CA VAL A 57 -1.83 2.62 -11.01
C VAL A 57 -1.60 1.72 -9.80
N CYS A 58 -1.73 0.39 -9.99
CA CYS A 58 -1.64 -0.66 -8.96
C CYS A 58 -0.60 -1.73 -9.33
N VAL A 59 0.52 -1.32 -9.92
CA VAL A 59 1.56 -2.23 -10.41
C VAL A 59 2.54 -2.63 -9.29
N PRO A 60 3.26 -3.76 -9.44
CA PRO A 60 4.24 -4.21 -8.45
C PRO A 60 5.42 -3.25 -8.29
N THR A 61 5.95 -3.21 -7.06
CA THR A 61 7.19 -2.50 -6.70
C THR A 61 8.12 -3.49 -5.96
N PRO A 62 8.88 -4.33 -6.68
CA PRO A 62 9.72 -5.35 -6.07
C PRO A 62 10.93 -4.73 -5.34
N SER A 63 11.56 -5.50 -4.44
CA SER A 63 12.83 -5.10 -3.84
C SER A 63 13.99 -5.33 -4.80
N LEU A 64 14.92 -4.39 -4.84
CA LEU A 64 16.25 -4.58 -5.42
C LEU A 64 17.15 -5.39 -4.47
N PRO A 65 18.29 -5.94 -4.96
CA PRO A 65 19.22 -6.70 -4.12
C PRO A 65 19.80 -5.93 -2.92
N ASN A 66 19.87 -4.62 -3.01
CA ASN A 66 20.31 -3.72 -1.92
C ASN A 66 19.19 -3.35 -0.94
N GLY A 67 17.98 -3.87 -1.13
CA GLY A 67 16.81 -3.59 -0.31
C GLY A 67 15.95 -2.41 -0.77
N GLU A 68 16.44 -1.59 -1.70
CA GLU A 68 15.65 -0.48 -2.25
C GLU A 68 14.40 -0.95 -2.97
N CYS A 69 13.42 -0.06 -3.07
CA CYS A 69 12.21 -0.27 -3.84
C CYS A 69 12.47 -0.02 -5.33
N ASP A 70 12.21 -1.00 -6.18
CA ASP A 70 12.23 -0.79 -7.63
C ASP A 70 10.94 -0.10 -8.10
N THR A 71 11.05 1.17 -8.45
CA THR A 71 9.94 1.98 -8.95
C THR A 71 9.83 2.01 -10.48
N THR A 72 10.68 1.28 -11.20
CA THR A 72 10.75 1.32 -12.66
C THR A 72 9.46 0.89 -13.34
N ILE A 73 8.71 -0.04 -12.73
CA ILE A 73 7.42 -0.49 -13.27
C ILE A 73 6.37 0.61 -13.12
N VAL A 74 6.34 1.31 -11.98
CA VAL A 74 5.45 2.46 -11.74
C VAL A 74 5.78 3.58 -12.72
N GLU A 75 7.06 3.91 -12.86
CA GLU A 75 7.52 4.94 -13.80
C GLU A 75 7.10 4.64 -15.23
N LYS A 76 7.32 3.41 -15.71
CA LYS A 76 6.90 2.99 -17.06
C LYS A 76 5.39 3.07 -17.23
N ALA A 77 4.62 2.65 -16.23
CA ALA A 77 3.16 2.76 -16.26
C ALA A 77 2.75 4.23 -16.40
N VAL A 78 3.22 5.12 -15.51
CA VAL A 78 2.91 6.55 -15.53
C VAL A 78 3.32 7.21 -16.86
N ALA A 79 4.51 6.89 -17.38
CA ALA A 79 5.03 7.43 -18.63
C ALA A 79 4.16 7.08 -19.84
N SER A 80 3.55 5.90 -19.85
CA SER A 80 2.73 5.41 -20.97
C SER A 80 1.28 5.90 -20.96
N LEU A 81 0.82 6.52 -19.86
CA LEU A 81 -0.57 6.96 -19.73
C LEU A 81 -0.87 8.16 -20.65
N PRO A 82 -2.00 8.15 -21.36
CA PRO A 82 -2.43 9.28 -22.18
C PRO A 82 -3.18 10.37 -21.41
N VAL A 83 -3.49 10.15 -20.12
CA VAL A 83 -4.24 11.08 -19.27
C VAL A 83 -3.32 11.93 -18.38
N ASP A 84 -3.82 13.07 -17.92
CA ASP A 84 -3.08 13.96 -17.02
C ASP A 84 -3.24 13.60 -15.55
N LEU A 85 -4.43 13.14 -15.13
CA LEU A 85 -4.70 12.79 -13.73
C LEU A 85 -4.39 11.31 -13.48
N VAL A 86 -3.45 11.06 -12.57
CA VAL A 86 -2.99 9.71 -12.21
C VAL A 86 -3.09 9.52 -10.70
N TRP A 87 -3.66 8.40 -10.28
CA TRP A 87 -3.74 8.01 -8.88
C TRP A 87 -2.90 6.78 -8.60
N VAL A 88 -1.75 6.96 -7.97
CA VAL A 88 -0.82 5.87 -7.64
C VAL A 88 -1.23 5.21 -6.32
N ARG A 89 -1.43 3.89 -6.37
CA ARG A 89 -1.74 3.02 -5.24
C ARG A 89 -0.61 2.04 -4.95
N SER A 90 0.37 1.94 -5.85
CA SER A 90 1.60 1.16 -5.64
C SER A 90 2.45 1.80 -4.55
N THR A 91 2.95 1.02 -3.59
CA THR A 91 3.83 1.53 -2.53
C THR A 91 5.17 1.97 -3.12
N VAL A 92 5.51 3.23 -2.97
CA VAL A 92 6.74 3.86 -3.49
C VAL A 92 7.42 4.70 -2.41
N PRO A 93 8.75 4.90 -2.46
CA PRO A 93 9.48 5.74 -1.51
C PRO A 93 9.01 7.20 -1.50
N PRO A 94 9.11 7.89 -0.36
CA PRO A 94 8.74 9.30 -0.25
C PRO A 94 9.40 10.20 -1.31
N GLY A 95 8.59 11.02 -1.98
CA GLY A 95 9.01 11.92 -3.05
C GLY A 95 8.96 11.31 -4.46
N THR A 96 8.62 10.02 -4.60
CA THR A 96 8.55 9.36 -5.92
C THR A 96 7.48 9.98 -6.80
N CYS A 97 6.26 10.17 -6.31
CA CYS A 97 5.16 10.73 -7.10
C CYS A 97 5.42 12.18 -7.51
N ASP A 98 6.08 12.96 -6.67
CA ASP A 98 6.45 14.34 -7.01
C ASP A 98 7.49 14.37 -8.14
N LEU A 99 8.51 13.50 -8.08
CA LEU A 99 9.50 13.35 -9.17
C LEU A 99 8.86 12.91 -10.48
N LEU A 100 7.91 11.96 -10.43
CA LEU A 100 7.19 11.51 -11.63
C LEU A 100 6.27 12.60 -12.17
N SER A 101 5.61 13.36 -11.28
CA SER A 101 4.77 14.51 -11.65
C SER A 101 5.54 15.56 -12.43
N GLU A 102 6.72 15.95 -11.92
CA GLU A 102 7.61 16.90 -12.60
C GLU A 102 8.13 16.36 -13.94
N ARG A 103 8.62 15.12 -13.95
CA ARG A 103 9.23 14.48 -15.13
C ARG A 103 8.26 14.32 -16.29
N TYR A 104 7.03 13.88 -16.02
CA TYR A 104 6.04 13.57 -17.04
C TYR A 104 4.97 14.63 -17.20
N ARG A 105 5.04 15.72 -16.41
CA ARG A 105 4.09 16.85 -16.42
C ARG A 105 2.64 16.38 -16.24
N LYS A 106 2.44 15.48 -15.25
CA LYS A 106 1.14 14.92 -14.90
C LYS A 106 0.74 15.32 -13.50
N GLN A 107 -0.57 15.37 -13.26
CA GLN A 107 -1.14 15.52 -11.93
C GLN A 107 -1.17 14.16 -11.25
N ILE A 108 -0.19 13.89 -10.40
CA ILE A 108 -0.07 12.62 -9.71
C ILE A 108 -0.47 12.77 -8.24
N CYS A 109 -1.44 11.96 -7.84
CA CYS A 109 -1.81 11.77 -6.44
C CYS A 109 -1.39 10.38 -5.97
N PHE A 110 -0.98 10.29 -4.71
CA PHE A 110 -0.70 9.03 -4.05
C PHE A 110 -1.72 8.76 -2.94
N SER A 111 -2.14 7.51 -2.79
CA SER A 111 -2.84 7.06 -1.59
C SER A 111 -2.35 5.68 -1.15
N PRO A 112 -2.05 5.51 0.14
CA PRO A 112 -1.73 4.21 0.70
C PRO A 112 -2.88 3.21 0.49
N GLU A 113 -2.53 1.94 0.37
CA GLU A 113 -3.46 0.83 0.28
C GLU A 113 -3.43 0.02 1.58
N TYR A 114 -4.60 -0.38 2.05
CA TYR A 114 -4.76 -1.07 3.33
C TYR A 114 -5.37 -2.47 3.19
N VAL A 115 -5.57 -2.95 1.97
CA VAL A 115 -6.11 -4.29 1.73
C VAL A 115 -5.13 -5.35 2.22
N GLY A 116 -5.54 -6.13 3.21
CA GLY A 116 -4.72 -7.20 3.77
C GLY A 116 -4.60 -8.38 2.82
N GLU A 117 -3.40 -8.96 2.74
CA GLU A 117 -3.14 -10.20 1.95
C GLU A 117 -3.59 -11.48 2.69
N THR A 118 -4.11 -11.37 3.91
CA THR A 118 -4.46 -12.52 4.76
C THR A 118 -5.85 -12.40 5.32
N ASN A 119 -6.49 -13.56 5.58
CA ASN A 119 -7.82 -13.66 6.22
C ASN A 119 -7.85 -13.08 7.65
N PHE A 120 -6.70 -12.74 8.23
CA PHE A 120 -6.61 -12.08 9.54
C PHE A 120 -7.01 -10.60 9.51
N SER A 121 -7.15 -10.00 8.34
CA SER A 121 -7.70 -8.65 8.16
C SER A 121 -9.22 -8.63 7.99
N GLU A 122 -9.88 -9.77 7.87
CA GLU A 122 -11.34 -9.86 7.83
C GLU A 122 -11.95 -9.29 9.13
N GLY A 123 -12.88 -8.35 8.98
CA GLY A 123 -13.55 -7.68 10.09
C GLY A 123 -12.91 -6.39 10.57
N TYR A 124 -11.77 -5.98 10.00
CA TYR A 124 -11.25 -4.63 10.15
C TYR A 124 -11.80 -3.77 9.01
N ASP A 125 -12.62 -2.81 9.34
CA ASP A 125 -13.13 -1.80 8.41
C ASP A 125 -12.01 -0.77 8.12
N LEU A 126 -10.96 -1.24 7.45
CA LEU A 126 -9.73 -0.47 7.20
C LEU A 126 -9.92 0.67 6.19
N GLU A 127 -11.06 0.71 5.50
CA GLU A 127 -11.29 1.63 4.40
C GLU A 127 -12.24 2.78 4.73
N LYS A 128 -12.59 2.96 6.03
CA LYS A 128 -13.38 4.12 6.47
C LYS A 128 -12.64 5.45 6.40
N PHE A 129 -11.40 5.45 5.95
CA PHE A 129 -10.64 6.66 5.76
C PHE A 129 -9.81 6.60 4.48
N LEU A 130 -9.59 7.76 3.88
CA LEU A 130 -8.72 7.97 2.74
C LEU A 130 -7.60 8.94 3.13
N VAL A 131 -6.35 8.54 2.92
CA VAL A 131 -5.23 9.46 2.87
C VAL A 131 -4.93 9.75 1.41
N VAL A 132 -4.87 11.02 1.01
CA VAL A 132 -4.55 11.40 -0.35
C VAL A 132 -3.49 12.49 -0.38
N GLY A 133 -2.38 12.19 -1.03
CA GLY A 133 -1.29 13.12 -1.33
C GLY A 133 -1.40 13.72 -2.72
N GLY A 134 -0.73 14.85 -2.93
CA GLY A 134 -0.62 15.53 -4.22
C GLY A 134 -0.92 17.02 -4.16
N GLU A 135 -0.96 17.66 -5.30
CA GLU A 135 -1.34 19.08 -5.42
C GLU A 135 -2.84 19.29 -5.10
N PRO A 136 -3.24 20.44 -4.56
CA PRO A 136 -4.60 20.67 -4.06
C PRO A 136 -5.71 20.38 -5.06
N ASP A 137 -5.54 20.78 -6.32
CA ASP A 137 -6.55 20.59 -7.36
C ASP A 137 -6.67 19.13 -7.80
N ALA A 138 -5.56 18.40 -7.88
CA ALA A 138 -5.55 16.98 -8.17
C ALA A 138 -6.17 16.18 -7.02
N ARG A 139 -5.81 16.50 -5.76
CA ARG A 139 -6.41 15.87 -4.57
C ARG A 139 -7.92 16.02 -4.53
N ARG A 140 -8.43 17.22 -4.85
CA ARG A 140 -9.87 17.46 -4.90
C ARG A 140 -10.56 16.52 -5.87
N GLN A 141 -10.00 16.35 -7.05
CA GLN A 141 -10.56 15.43 -8.06
C GLN A 141 -10.57 13.97 -7.58
N ILE A 142 -9.48 13.52 -6.91
CA ILE A 142 -9.42 12.17 -6.32
C ILE A 142 -10.45 12.01 -5.19
N VAL A 143 -10.60 13.01 -4.32
CA VAL A 143 -11.61 13.00 -3.25
C VAL A 143 -13.01 12.94 -3.84
N ASP A 144 -13.32 13.79 -4.83
CA ASP A 144 -14.63 13.82 -5.50
C ASP A 144 -14.92 12.47 -6.18
N PHE A 145 -13.89 11.81 -6.76
CA PHE A 145 -14.03 10.47 -7.30
C PHE A 145 -14.34 9.44 -6.20
N ALA A 146 -13.55 9.42 -5.11
CA ALA A 146 -13.73 8.48 -4.01
C ALA A 146 -15.07 8.62 -3.30
N MET A 147 -15.57 9.86 -3.17
CA MET A 147 -16.88 10.16 -2.55
C MET A 147 -18.08 9.72 -3.41
N ARG A 148 -17.86 9.30 -4.65
CA ARG A 148 -18.90 8.77 -5.56
C ARG A 148 -18.97 7.24 -5.54
N CYS A 149 -17.99 6.57 -4.97
CA CYS A 149 -18.03 5.11 -4.80
C CYS A 149 -19.06 4.70 -3.74
N ASP A 150 -19.60 3.49 -3.86
CA ASP A 150 -20.62 2.98 -2.93
C ASP A 150 -20.12 2.91 -1.47
N ASP A 151 -18.83 2.67 -1.29
CA ASP A 151 -18.13 2.61 -0.01
C ASP A 151 -17.26 3.87 0.24
N ALA A 152 -17.84 5.04 0.00
CA ALA A 152 -17.16 6.32 0.19
C ALA A 152 -16.51 6.44 1.58
N PRO A 153 -15.30 7.02 1.69
CA PRO A 153 -14.61 7.14 2.96
C PRO A 153 -15.35 8.08 3.92
N GLU A 154 -15.45 7.70 5.19
CA GLU A 154 -16.05 8.54 6.25
C GLU A 154 -15.13 9.71 6.64
N ARG A 155 -13.81 9.57 6.43
CA ARG A 155 -12.80 10.58 6.76
C ARG A 155 -11.77 10.68 5.64
N VAL A 156 -11.36 11.91 5.34
CA VAL A 156 -10.34 12.18 4.33
C VAL A 156 -9.20 13.01 4.94
N TYR A 157 -7.98 12.51 4.81
CA TYR A 157 -6.75 13.19 5.21
C TYR A 157 -5.99 13.63 3.95
N GLN A 158 -5.81 14.93 3.78
CA GLN A 158 -5.14 15.51 2.62
C GLN A 158 -3.76 16.03 3.02
N CYS A 159 -2.72 15.65 2.25
CA CYS A 159 -1.34 16.03 2.51
C CYS A 159 -0.54 16.12 1.19
N SER A 160 0.78 16.29 1.25
CA SER A 160 1.66 16.14 0.08
C SER A 160 1.82 14.67 -0.31
N ASN A 161 2.30 14.37 -1.53
CA ASN A 161 2.60 13.00 -1.94
C ASN A 161 3.63 12.36 -1.01
N ALA A 162 4.74 13.05 -0.74
CA ALA A 162 5.80 12.53 0.12
C ALA A 162 5.31 12.19 1.53
N GLU A 163 4.40 12.98 2.11
CA GLU A 163 3.77 12.67 3.40
C GLU A 163 2.90 11.42 3.32
N ALA A 164 2.06 11.29 2.29
CA ALA A 164 1.20 10.12 2.11
C ALA A 164 2.01 8.84 1.84
N GLU A 165 3.08 8.93 1.05
CA GLU A 165 4.03 7.84 0.79
C GLU A 165 4.71 7.38 2.09
N LEU A 166 5.15 8.33 2.94
CA LEU A 166 5.74 8.02 4.24
C LEU A 166 4.72 7.36 5.19
N VAL A 167 3.46 7.78 5.18
CA VAL A 167 2.39 7.15 5.98
C VAL A 167 2.31 5.66 5.70
N LYS A 168 2.35 5.23 4.43
CA LYS A 168 2.32 3.79 4.07
C LYS A 168 3.50 3.01 4.66
N TYR A 169 4.69 3.56 4.55
CA TYR A 169 5.89 2.92 5.11
C TYR A 169 5.89 2.88 6.64
N MET A 170 5.45 3.96 7.30
CA MET A 170 5.31 4.00 8.76
C MET A 170 4.35 2.92 9.26
N GLU A 171 3.21 2.76 8.60
CA GLU A 171 2.22 1.75 8.94
C GLU A 171 2.79 0.34 8.83
N ASN A 172 3.31 -0.04 7.66
CA ASN A 172 3.85 -1.37 7.46
C ASN A 172 5.05 -1.66 8.38
N SER A 173 5.88 -0.66 8.67
CA SER A 173 6.99 -0.76 9.61
C SER A 173 6.52 -0.96 11.05
N PHE A 174 5.47 -0.25 11.47
CA PHE A 174 4.86 -0.44 12.79
C PHE A 174 4.26 -1.84 12.93
N LEU A 175 3.53 -2.32 11.91
CA LEU A 175 2.94 -3.66 11.91
C LEU A 175 4.02 -4.75 11.96
N ALA A 176 5.10 -4.61 11.17
CA ALA A 176 6.25 -5.51 11.19
C ALA A 176 6.94 -5.53 12.57
N THR A 177 7.16 -4.35 13.16
CA THR A 177 7.73 -4.21 14.51
C THR A 177 6.87 -4.92 15.54
N LYS A 178 5.55 -4.75 15.47
CA LYS A 178 4.62 -5.42 16.37
C LYS A 178 4.68 -6.93 16.25
N VAL A 179 4.71 -7.47 15.04
CA VAL A 179 4.86 -8.93 14.82
C VAL A 179 6.18 -9.44 15.35
N GLY A 180 7.29 -8.72 15.11
CA GLY A 180 8.62 -9.07 15.63
C GLY A 180 8.64 -9.12 17.17
N LEU A 181 8.10 -8.09 17.81
CA LEU A 181 7.99 -7.99 19.25
C LEU A 181 7.12 -9.12 19.84
N VAL A 182 5.98 -9.41 19.24
CA VAL A 182 5.09 -10.50 19.65
C VAL A 182 5.78 -11.85 19.57
N ALA A 183 6.58 -12.08 18.51
CA ALA A 183 7.33 -13.32 18.36
C ALA A 183 8.39 -13.50 19.49
N GLU A 184 9.10 -12.43 19.87
CA GLU A 184 10.05 -12.47 20.98
C GLU A 184 9.40 -12.79 22.34
N PHE A 185 8.29 -12.14 22.66
CA PHE A 185 7.53 -12.43 23.89
C PHE A 185 6.92 -13.82 23.89
N TYR A 186 6.47 -14.32 22.74
CA TYR A 186 6.02 -15.70 22.60
C TYR A 186 7.14 -16.70 22.95
N GLU A 187 8.35 -16.51 22.40
CA GLU A 187 9.50 -17.37 22.67
C GLU A 187 9.91 -17.33 24.14
N LEU A 188 9.94 -16.13 24.74
CA LEU A 188 10.21 -15.95 26.16
C LEU A 188 9.15 -16.66 27.03
N GLY A 189 7.86 -16.46 26.73
CA GLY A 189 6.76 -17.11 27.45
C GLY A 189 6.86 -18.64 27.41
N ARG A 190 7.20 -19.21 26.26
CA ARG A 190 7.44 -20.64 26.09
C ARG A 190 8.59 -21.13 26.98
N LYS A 191 9.70 -20.42 27.02
CA LYS A 191 10.87 -20.77 27.86
C LYS A 191 10.54 -20.73 29.35
N LEU A 192 9.62 -19.85 29.76
CA LEU A 192 9.15 -19.72 31.13
C LEU A 192 8.01 -20.69 31.47
N GLY A 193 7.53 -21.50 30.53
CA GLY A 193 6.42 -22.41 30.74
C GLY A 193 5.06 -21.73 30.93
N LEU A 194 4.90 -20.51 30.40
CA LEU A 194 3.67 -19.72 30.51
C LEU A 194 2.67 -20.10 29.41
N ASP A 195 1.38 -19.97 29.72
CA ASP A 195 0.33 -20.02 28.73
C ASP A 195 0.33 -18.71 27.89
N TRP A 196 0.84 -18.80 26.67
CA TRP A 196 0.90 -17.66 25.77
C TRP A 196 -0.45 -17.02 25.48
N TYR A 197 -1.50 -17.84 25.35
CA TYR A 197 -2.83 -17.30 25.04
C TYR A 197 -3.39 -16.50 26.21
N ALA A 198 -3.18 -16.95 27.44
CA ALA A 198 -3.56 -16.18 28.62
C ALA A 198 -2.79 -14.86 28.72
N VAL A 199 -1.48 -14.88 28.48
CA VAL A 199 -0.64 -13.66 28.47
C VAL A 199 -1.09 -12.70 27.38
N ARG A 200 -1.29 -13.20 26.17
CA ARG A 200 -1.72 -12.41 25.01
C ARG A 200 -3.09 -11.75 25.24
N GLU A 201 -4.10 -12.51 25.67
CA GLU A 201 -5.45 -11.96 25.88
C GLU A 201 -5.47 -10.91 27.01
N ALA A 202 -4.71 -11.11 28.07
CA ALA A 202 -4.56 -10.11 29.13
C ALA A 202 -3.88 -8.83 28.62
N TRP A 203 -2.82 -8.97 27.80
CA TRP A 203 -2.15 -7.83 27.17
C TRP A 203 -3.08 -7.06 26.21
N LEU A 204 -3.89 -7.78 25.42
CA LEU A 204 -4.84 -7.19 24.48
C LEU A 204 -6.08 -6.58 25.13
N ALA A 205 -6.27 -6.75 26.44
CA ALA A 205 -7.31 -6.05 27.19
C ALA A 205 -7.07 -4.53 27.24
N ASP A 206 -5.82 -4.07 27.08
CA ASP A 206 -5.52 -2.65 26.90
C ASP A 206 -5.84 -2.21 25.46
N PRO A 207 -6.84 -1.31 25.25
CA PRO A 207 -7.27 -0.90 23.91
C PRO A 207 -6.18 -0.17 23.10
N ARG A 208 -5.15 0.36 23.76
CA ARG A 208 -4.01 1.00 23.09
C ARG A 208 -3.18 0.03 22.28
N ILE A 209 -3.26 -1.26 22.57
CA ILE A 209 -2.46 -2.30 21.90
C ILE A 209 -3.07 -2.69 20.54
N GLY A 210 -4.40 -2.87 20.48
CA GLY A 210 -5.11 -3.37 19.30
C GLY A 210 -4.80 -4.84 18.97
N ARG A 211 -5.74 -5.55 18.38
CA ARG A 211 -5.62 -7.01 18.14
C ARG A 211 -4.86 -7.35 16.85
N ALA A 212 -4.86 -6.48 15.85
CA ALA A 212 -4.19 -6.74 14.58
C ALA A 212 -2.70 -7.02 14.78
N HIS A 213 -2.15 -7.98 14.02
CA HIS A 213 -0.71 -8.33 14.01
C HIS A 213 -0.16 -8.75 15.41
N SER A 214 -1.00 -9.34 16.26
CA SER A 214 -0.62 -9.82 17.59
C SER A 214 -0.60 -11.35 17.72
N HIS A 215 -0.71 -12.09 16.62
CA HIS A 215 -0.64 -13.54 16.61
C HIS A 215 0.82 -14.02 16.54
N ALA A 216 1.13 -15.09 17.29
CA ALA A 216 2.37 -15.84 17.16
C ALA A 216 2.03 -17.26 16.70
N LEU A 217 2.46 -17.64 15.51
CA LEU A 217 2.30 -18.98 14.97
C LEU A 217 3.59 -19.77 15.22
N PRO A 218 3.56 -20.87 15.98
CA PRO A 218 4.78 -21.59 16.40
C PRO A 218 5.70 -22.04 15.28
N HIS A 219 5.15 -22.29 14.10
CA HIS A 219 5.85 -22.76 12.90
C HIS A 219 6.06 -21.66 11.84
N ASP A 220 5.61 -20.44 12.11
CA ASP A 220 5.76 -19.28 11.21
C ASP A 220 5.94 -17.99 12.04
N LEU A 221 6.96 -17.97 12.90
CA LEU A 221 7.26 -16.83 13.75
C LEU A 221 7.91 -15.69 12.95
N GLY A 222 7.56 -14.47 13.33
CA GLY A 222 8.00 -13.26 12.64
C GLY A 222 7.05 -12.85 11.53
N PHE A 223 7.45 -11.84 10.75
CA PHE A 223 6.66 -11.36 9.64
C PHE A 223 7.19 -11.86 8.31
N GLY A 224 6.26 -12.26 7.44
CA GLY A 224 6.49 -12.77 6.10
C GLY A 224 5.57 -12.06 5.10
N GLY A 225 5.21 -12.80 4.04
CA GLY A 225 4.41 -12.27 2.94
C GLY A 225 5.21 -11.38 1.99
N LYS A 226 4.50 -10.75 1.06
CA LYS A 226 5.14 -9.93 0.01
C LYS A 226 5.37 -8.49 0.44
N CYS A 227 4.59 -7.97 1.41
CA CYS A 227 4.54 -6.54 1.74
C CYS A 227 5.49 -6.16 2.88
N LEU A 228 5.33 -6.74 4.08
CA LEU A 228 6.06 -6.27 5.26
C LEU A 228 7.59 -6.38 5.11
N PRO A 229 8.19 -7.53 4.67
CA PRO A 229 9.64 -7.61 4.53
C PRO A 229 10.19 -6.64 3.48
N LYS A 230 9.47 -6.48 2.37
CA LYS A 230 9.83 -5.57 1.29
C LYS A 230 9.83 -4.12 1.75
N ASP A 231 8.76 -3.68 2.39
CA ASP A 231 8.57 -2.28 2.77
C ASP A 231 9.50 -1.88 3.92
N VAL A 232 9.76 -2.77 4.88
CA VAL A 232 10.76 -2.56 5.93
C VAL A 232 12.15 -2.39 5.32
N ALA A 233 12.55 -3.25 4.37
CA ALA A 233 13.85 -3.14 3.71
C ALA A 233 13.96 -1.83 2.90
N ALA A 234 12.91 -1.49 2.15
CA ALA A 234 12.87 -0.28 1.34
C ALA A 234 12.95 1.00 2.18
N LEU A 235 12.23 1.05 3.31
CA LEU A 235 12.30 2.21 4.20
C LEU A 235 13.67 2.35 4.88
N CYS A 236 14.30 1.25 5.31
CA CYS A 236 15.67 1.30 5.85
C CYS A 236 16.64 1.85 4.79
N ALA A 237 16.63 1.31 3.57
CA ALA A 237 17.51 1.76 2.50
C ALA A 237 17.26 3.25 2.13
N PHE A 238 16.01 3.67 2.06
CA PHE A 238 15.64 5.07 1.83
C PHE A 238 16.15 5.98 2.94
N ALA A 239 15.94 5.61 4.20
CA ALA A 239 16.37 6.40 5.36
C ALA A 239 17.90 6.52 5.43
N ASP A 240 18.63 5.45 5.11
CA ASP A 240 20.08 5.47 5.00
C ASP A 240 20.55 6.46 3.93
N SER A 241 19.94 6.42 2.75
CA SER A 241 20.24 7.37 1.66
C SER A 241 19.92 8.82 2.01
N ALA A 242 18.91 9.04 2.84
CA ALA A 242 18.54 10.35 3.38
C ALA A 242 19.40 10.80 4.56
N GLY A 243 20.37 10.00 5.02
CA GLY A 243 21.23 10.30 6.15
C GLY A 243 20.53 10.22 7.53
N SER A 244 19.42 9.51 7.62
CA SER A 244 18.64 9.34 8.85
C SER A 244 18.33 7.85 9.12
N PRO A 245 19.32 7.01 9.46
CA PRO A 245 19.14 5.58 9.66
C PRO A 245 18.13 5.29 10.77
N LEU A 246 17.31 4.25 10.58
CA LEU A 246 16.21 3.87 11.47
C LEU A 246 16.61 2.66 12.33
N GLY A 247 17.47 2.85 13.31
CA GLY A 247 18.07 1.77 14.10
C GLY A 247 17.08 0.79 14.74
N VAL A 248 15.91 1.22 15.17
CA VAL A 248 14.87 0.33 15.68
C VAL A 248 14.35 -0.58 14.56
N LEU A 249 14.08 -0.02 13.39
CA LEU A 249 13.53 -0.77 12.27
C LEU A 249 14.57 -1.74 11.67
N GLU A 250 15.84 -1.35 11.67
CA GLU A 250 16.97 -2.20 11.27
C GLU A 250 17.08 -3.42 12.20
N ALA A 251 16.99 -3.20 13.52
CA ALA A 251 17.01 -4.30 14.49
C ALA A 251 15.82 -5.26 14.27
N VAL A 252 14.63 -4.73 13.99
CA VAL A 252 13.43 -5.52 13.67
C VAL A 252 13.64 -6.33 12.40
N ARG A 253 14.16 -5.72 11.33
CA ARG A 253 14.48 -6.38 10.06
C ARG A 253 15.46 -7.53 10.26
N ASP A 254 16.56 -7.27 10.95
CA ASP A 254 17.64 -8.23 11.11
C ASP A 254 17.24 -9.38 12.04
N THR A 255 16.53 -9.10 13.12
CA THR A 255 15.96 -10.13 14.00
C THR A 255 14.97 -11.03 13.24
N ASN A 256 14.10 -10.43 12.41
CA ASN A 256 13.16 -11.20 11.59
C ASN A 256 13.87 -12.07 10.56
N ARG A 257 14.92 -11.55 9.91
CA ARG A 257 15.72 -12.31 8.94
C ARG A 257 16.35 -13.53 9.59
N ASN A 258 17.00 -13.37 10.74
CA ASN A 258 17.63 -14.47 11.47
C ASN A 258 16.59 -15.53 11.88
N ARG A 259 15.45 -15.11 12.43
CA ARG A 259 14.38 -16.03 12.84
C ARG A 259 13.81 -16.83 11.68
N ARG A 260 13.62 -16.22 10.51
CA ARG A 260 13.06 -16.91 9.34
C ARG A 260 14.08 -17.77 8.60
N SER A 261 15.37 -17.52 8.71
CA SER A 261 16.42 -18.41 8.19
C SER A 261 16.50 -19.73 8.95
N ASP A 262 16.08 -19.76 10.23
CA ASP A 262 16.09 -20.96 11.06
C ASP A 262 14.87 -21.87 10.82
N ILE A 263 13.86 -21.39 10.08
CA ILE A 263 12.64 -22.12 9.75
C ILE A 263 12.71 -22.74 8.34
N ALA A 264 13.61 -22.25 7.48
CA ALA A 264 13.82 -22.73 6.12
C ALA A 264 14.79 -23.90 6.07
#